data_e96350a7132e41253a3fe21e7fd8d5b4
#
_entry.id   e96350a7132e41253a3fe21e7fd8d5b4
#
_cell.length_a   1.000
_cell.length_b   1.000
_cell.length_c   1.000
_cell.angle_alpha   90.00
_cell.angle_beta   90.00
_cell.angle_gamma   90.00
#
_symmetry.space_group_name_H-M   'P 1'
#
loop_
_entity.id
_entity.type
_entity.pdbx_description
1 polymer ?
#
loop_
_entity_poly.entity_id
_entity_poly.type
_entity_poly.pdbx_seq_one_letter_code
_entity_poly.pdbx_strand_id
1 'polypeptide(L)'
;MDIKEILKHVDHTLLTQTATWAEIRQICDDAVAYGTASVCIPPSYVKQAKEYVQDKMAVCTVIGFPNGYMTTAAKEFETKDALANGADEIDMVINIGWVKDGRFDCIEEEIRT
;
A
#
# COMPACT_ATOMS: atom_id res chain seq x y z
N MET A 1 9.15 13.34 22.75
CA MET A 1 9.11 12.18 21.85
C MET A 1 10.23 12.31 20.82
N ASP A 2 11.02 11.27 20.68
CA ASP A 2 12.11 11.24 19.72
C ASP A 2 11.58 11.12 18.30
N ILE A 3 12.22 11.80 17.35
CA ILE A 3 11.87 11.73 15.92
C ILE A 3 11.94 10.28 15.43
N LYS A 4 12.92 9.50 15.88
CA LYS A 4 13.05 8.08 15.49
C LYS A 4 11.84 7.25 15.91
N GLU A 5 11.24 7.54 17.06
CA GLU A 5 10.03 6.86 17.51
C GLU A 5 8.84 7.20 16.62
N ILE A 6 8.75 8.46 16.17
CA ILE A 6 7.71 8.88 15.25
C ILE A 6 7.86 8.18 13.90
N LEU A 7 9.07 8.11 13.37
CA LEU A 7 9.34 7.51 12.06
C LEU A 7 8.98 6.02 12.00
N LYS A 8 9.05 5.31 13.11
CA LYS A 8 8.63 3.90 13.17
C LYS A 8 7.15 3.69 12.87
N HIS A 9 6.36 4.76 12.88
CA HIS A 9 4.92 4.71 12.60
C HIS A 9 4.57 5.33 11.25
N VAL A 10 5.57 5.70 10.45
CA VAL A 10 5.37 6.38 9.17
C VAL A 10 5.48 5.39 8.02
N ASP A 11 4.50 5.44 7.12
CA ASP A 11 4.58 4.79 5.82
C ASP A 11 5.20 5.80 4.84
N HIS A 12 6.46 5.58 4.45
CA HIS A 12 7.13 6.46 3.51
C HIS A 12 6.58 6.21 2.11
N THR A 13 5.84 7.17 1.58
CA THR A 13 4.88 6.96 0.50
C THR A 13 5.23 7.72 -0.78
N LEU A 14 5.13 7.04 -1.92
CA LEU A 14 5.19 7.65 -3.25
C LEU A 14 4.19 6.94 -4.15
N LEU A 15 3.10 7.63 -4.50
CA LEU A 15 1.96 7.04 -5.23
C LEU A 15 1.58 7.85 -6.48
N THR A 16 2.44 8.75 -6.94
CA THR A 16 2.17 9.53 -8.14
C THR A 16 2.17 8.63 -9.38
N GLN A 17 1.30 8.94 -10.33
CA GLN A 17 1.20 8.16 -11.58
C GLN A 17 2.50 8.15 -12.38
N THR A 18 3.32 9.16 -12.18
CA THR A 18 4.57 9.36 -12.92
C THR A 18 5.81 8.82 -12.20
N ALA A 19 5.63 8.14 -11.07
CA ALA A 19 6.76 7.63 -10.29
C ALA A 19 7.57 6.61 -11.10
N THR A 20 8.87 6.82 -11.11
CA THR A 20 9.83 5.94 -11.80
C THR A 20 10.50 5.00 -10.79
N TRP A 21 11.11 3.93 -11.29
CA TRP A 21 11.88 3.04 -10.41
C TRP A 21 12.98 3.77 -9.65
N ALA A 22 13.67 4.71 -10.30
CA ALA A 22 14.71 5.48 -9.62
C ALA A 22 14.17 6.24 -8.41
N GLU A 23 12.97 6.83 -8.54
CA GLU A 23 12.31 7.52 -7.44
C GLU A 23 11.83 6.55 -6.36
N ILE A 24 11.24 5.42 -6.76
CA ILE A 24 10.81 4.37 -5.83
C ILE A 24 12.00 3.82 -5.04
N ARG A 25 13.12 3.56 -5.72
CA ARG A 25 14.32 3.08 -5.07
C ARG A 25 14.85 4.07 -4.03
N GLN A 26 14.80 5.37 -4.33
CA GLN A 26 15.20 6.40 -3.38
C GLN A 26 14.31 6.38 -2.13
N ILE A 27 13.00 6.19 -2.30
CA ILE A 27 12.07 6.04 -1.19
C ILE A 27 12.44 4.83 -0.34
N CYS A 28 12.79 3.71 -0.98
CA CYS A 28 13.24 2.51 -0.27
C CYS A 28 14.53 2.77 0.54
N ASP A 29 15.50 3.42 -0.08
CA ASP A 29 16.77 3.76 0.58
C ASP A 29 16.54 4.66 1.80
N ASP A 30 15.69 5.67 1.65
CA ASP A 30 15.36 6.59 2.75
C ASP A 30 14.65 5.84 3.89
N ALA A 31 13.69 4.99 3.55
CA ALA A 31 12.94 4.22 4.54
C ALA A 31 13.85 3.33 5.37
N VAL A 32 14.75 2.62 4.73
CA VAL A 32 15.72 1.76 5.42
C VAL A 32 16.66 2.59 6.30
N ALA A 33 17.15 3.72 5.77
CA ALA A 33 18.06 4.58 6.50
C ALA A 33 17.44 5.20 7.75
N TYR A 34 16.17 5.62 7.66
CA TYR A 34 15.46 6.30 8.74
C TYR A 34 14.59 5.39 9.61
N GLY A 35 14.45 4.12 9.24
CA GLY A 35 13.69 3.14 10.02
C GLY A 35 12.18 3.41 10.05
N THR A 36 11.58 3.74 8.90
CA THR A 36 10.13 3.92 8.80
C THR A 36 9.40 2.58 8.96
N ALA A 37 8.09 2.62 9.19
CA ALA A 37 7.28 1.41 9.34
C ALA A 37 7.19 0.62 8.03
N SER A 38 7.06 1.32 6.90
CA SER A 38 6.97 0.71 5.58
C SER A 38 7.38 1.69 4.49
N VAL A 39 7.48 1.19 3.27
CA VAL A 39 7.35 1.99 2.05
C VAL A 39 5.99 1.69 1.46
N CYS A 40 5.25 2.71 1.03
CA CYS A 40 3.96 2.55 0.36
C CYS A 40 4.09 3.04 -1.08
N ILE A 41 3.95 2.12 -2.02
CA ILE A 41 4.32 2.32 -3.42
C ILE A 41 3.25 1.75 -4.36
N PRO A 42 3.26 2.16 -5.65
CA PRO A 42 2.30 1.61 -6.60
C PRO A 42 2.45 0.09 -6.76
N PRO A 43 1.34 -0.64 -6.98
CA PRO A 43 1.36 -2.11 -7.07
C PRO A 43 2.35 -2.69 -8.09
N SER A 44 2.54 -2.00 -9.21
CA SER A 44 3.43 -2.47 -10.27
C SER A 44 4.90 -2.54 -9.86
N TYR A 45 5.30 -1.83 -8.80
CA TYR A 45 6.67 -1.83 -8.30
C TYR A 45 6.89 -2.73 -7.08
N VAL A 46 5.84 -3.39 -6.58
CA VAL A 46 5.93 -4.19 -5.34
C VAL A 46 7.00 -5.27 -5.46
N LYS A 47 6.97 -6.05 -6.53
CA LYS A 47 7.92 -7.16 -6.71
C LYS A 47 9.36 -6.65 -6.73
N GLN A 48 9.62 -5.63 -7.53
CA GLN A 48 10.95 -5.06 -7.67
C GLN A 48 11.45 -4.44 -6.37
N ALA A 49 10.57 -3.73 -5.67
CA ALA A 49 10.93 -3.13 -4.38
C ALA A 49 11.19 -4.20 -3.32
N LYS A 50 10.38 -5.26 -3.28
CA LYS A 50 10.59 -6.35 -2.32
C LYS A 50 11.91 -7.09 -2.57
N GLU A 51 12.23 -7.33 -3.80
CA GLU A 51 13.54 -7.91 -4.16
C GLU A 51 14.69 -6.99 -3.74
N TYR A 52 14.48 -5.69 -3.81
CA TYR A 52 15.49 -4.70 -3.45
C TYR A 52 15.69 -4.57 -1.93
N VAL A 53 14.62 -4.46 -1.16
CA VAL A 53 14.71 -4.25 0.30
C VAL A 53 14.75 -5.57 1.07
N GLN A 54 14.22 -6.65 0.52
CA GLN A 54 14.13 -7.95 1.17
C GLN A 54 13.41 -7.82 2.52
N ASP A 55 14.01 -8.29 3.61
CA ASP A 55 13.42 -8.22 4.96
C ASP A 55 13.81 -6.96 5.74
N LYS A 56 14.52 -6.02 5.10
CA LYS A 56 14.95 -4.79 5.75
C LYS A 56 13.83 -3.78 5.94
N MET A 57 12.76 -3.90 5.18
CA MET A 57 11.64 -2.95 5.19
C MET A 57 10.37 -3.65 4.72
N ALA A 58 9.25 -3.34 5.37
CA ALA A 58 7.94 -3.80 4.92
C ALA A 58 7.55 -3.03 3.66
N VAL A 59 6.97 -3.74 2.68
CA VAL A 59 6.45 -3.15 1.45
C VAL A 59 4.93 -3.13 1.53
N CYS A 60 4.36 -1.93 1.57
CA CYS A 60 2.94 -1.67 1.53
C CYS A 60 2.55 -1.24 0.14
N THR A 61 1.36 -1.62 -0.30
CA THR A 61 0.79 -1.09 -1.53
C THR A 61 -0.69 -0.81 -1.36
N VAL A 62 -1.26 -0.14 -2.35
CA VAL A 62 -2.65 0.31 -2.33
C VAL A 62 -3.51 -0.60 -3.19
N ILE A 63 -4.76 -0.76 -2.77
CA ILE A 63 -5.78 -1.57 -3.46
C ILE A 63 -7.00 -0.69 -3.70
N GLY A 64 -7.49 -0.69 -4.94
CA GLY A 64 -8.63 0.16 -5.32
C GLY A 64 -8.32 1.65 -5.25
N PHE A 65 -7.09 1.99 -5.42
CA PHE A 65 -6.62 3.37 -5.24
C PHE A 65 -6.63 4.15 -6.58
N PRO A 66 -6.99 5.44 -6.57
CA PRO A 66 -7.39 6.20 -5.38
C PRO A 66 -8.90 6.22 -5.11
N ASN A 67 -9.71 5.70 -6.01
CA ASN A 67 -11.15 5.95 -6.00
C ASN A 67 -11.98 5.02 -5.11
N GLY A 68 -11.56 3.78 -4.92
CA GLY A 68 -12.24 2.82 -4.06
C GLY A 68 -13.56 2.26 -4.58
N TYR A 69 -14.00 2.64 -5.78
CA TYR A 69 -15.32 2.30 -6.32
C TYR A 69 -15.33 1.10 -7.27
N MET A 70 -14.22 0.37 -7.34
CA MET A 70 -14.14 -0.86 -8.11
C MET A 70 -15.00 -1.95 -7.49
N THR A 71 -15.29 -2.98 -8.26
CA THR A 71 -16.02 -4.14 -7.70
C THR A 71 -15.15 -4.87 -6.67
N THR A 72 -15.80 -5.56 -5.75
CA THR A 72 -15.10 -6.38 -4.74
C THR A 72 -14.20 -7.42 -5.40
N ALA A 73 -14.64 -8.05 -6.48
CA ALA A 73 -13.85 -9.04 -7.21
C ALA A 73 -12.56 -8.43 -7.77
N ALA A 74 -12.60 -7.20 -8.27
CA ALA A 74 -11.42 -6.51 -8.78
C ALA A 74 -10.43 -6.21 -7.65
N LYS A 75 -10.92 -5.76 -6.51
CA LYS A 75 -10.09 -5.50 -5.33
C LYS A 75 -9.46 -6.77 -4.77
N GLU A 76 -10.24 -7.85 -4.73
CA GLU A 76 -9.75 -9.17 -4.29
C GLU A 76 -8.61 -9.65 -5.17
N PHE A 77 -8.79 -9.56 -6.50
CA PHE A 77 -7.73 -9.94 -7.45
C PHE A 77 -6.47 -9.12 -7.25
N GLU A 78 -6.62 -7.81 -7.13
CA GLU A 78 -5.49 -6.88 -6.92
C GLU A 78 -4.75 -7.21 -5.64
N THR A 79 -5.48 -7.53 -4.57
CA THR A 79 -4.89 -7.92 -3.28
C THR A 79 -4.08 -9.21 -3.41
N LYS A 80 -4.65 -10.23 -4.05
CA LYS A 80 -3.97 -11.51 -4.24
C LYS A 80 -2.70 -11.34 -5.09
N ASP A 81 -2.79 -10.54 -6.14
CA ASP A 81 -1.65 -10.25 -7.00
C ASP A 81 -0.55 -9.51 -6.23
N ALA A 82 -0.91 -8.50 -5.45
CA ALA A 82 0.04 -7.75 -4.64
C ALA A 82 0.76 -8.66 -3.63
N LEU A 83 0.02 -9.53 -2.95
CA LEU A 83 0.59 -10.48 -2.00
C LEU A 83 1.55 -11.46 -2.69
N ALA A 84 1.16 -11.98 -3.86
CA ALA A 84 2.00 -12.87 -4.65
C ALA A 84 3.30 -12.19 -5.09
N ASN A 85 3.28 -10.89 -5.31
CA ASN A 85 4.46 -10.10 -5.66
C ASN A 85 5.31 -9.69 -4.46
N GLY A 86 4.87 -9.99 -3.25
CA GLY A 86 5.66 -9.79 -2.04
C GLY A 86 5.24 -8.63 -1.15
N ALA A 87 4.05 -8.06 -1.35
CA ALA A 87 3.54 -7.03 -0.43
C ALA A 87 3.37 -7.61 0.97
N ASP A 88 3.84 -6.88 1.96
CA ASP A 88 3.68 -7.23 3.38
C ASP A 88 2.42 -6.62 3.97
N GLU A 89 1.98 -5.48 3.43
CA GLU A 89 0.84 -4.73 3.91
C GLU A 89 -0.02 -4.26 2.73
N ILE A 90 -1.32 -4.22 2.96
CA ILE A 90 -2.30 -3.79 1.97
C ILE A 90 -3.08 -2.61 2.54
N ASP A 91 -3.14 -1.52 1.77
CA ASP A 91 -3.90 -0.33 2.11
C ASP A 91 -5.06 -0.20 1.12
N MET A 92 -6.24 -0.67 1.52
CA MET A 92 -7.41 -0.71 0.64
C MET A 92 -8.25 0.55 0.79
N VAL A 93 -8.65 1.14 -0.34
CA VAL A 93 -9.58 2.26 -0.37
C VAL A 93 -11.01 1.73 -0.34
N ILE A 94 -11.80 2.20 0.63
CA ILE A 94 -13.21 1.82 0.75
C ILE A 94 -14.06 2.54 -0.30
N ASN A 95 -15.24 1.98 -0.60
CA ASN A 95 -16.19 2.61 -1.52
C ASN A 95 -16.93 3.75 -0.79
N ILE A 96 -16.56 4.98 -1.09
CA ILE A 96 -17.11 6.17 -0.42
C ILE A 96 -18.60 6.34 -0.73
N GLY A 97 -19.01 6.00 -1.96
CA GLY A 97 -20.43 6.03 -2.33
C GLY A 97 -21.27 5.11 -1.46
N TRP A 98 -20.78 3.92 -1.14
CA TRP A 98 -21.45 3.00 -0.21
C TRP A 98 -21.57 3.58 1.19
N VAL A 99 -20.53 4.29 1.66
CA VAL A 99 -20.59 4.99 2.96
C VAL A 99 -21.71 6.02 2.96
N LYS A 100 -21.80 6.82 1.91
CA LYS A 100 -22.84 7.85 1.77
C LYS A 100 -24.25 7.26 1.68
N ASP A 101 -24.37 6.09 1.10
CA ASP A 101 -25.63 5.36 1.01
C ASP A 101 -25.99 4.62 2.31
N GLY A 102 -25.12 4.61 3.30
CA GLY A 102 -25.31 3.87 4.54
C GLY A 102 -25.14 2.36 4.39
N ARG A 103 -24.49 1.90 3.31
CA ARG A 103 -24.30 0.48 3.01
C ARG A 103 -23.07 -0.09 3.69
N PHE A 104 -23.02 0.03 5.01
CA PHE A 104 -21.88 -0.40 5.81
C PHE A 104 -21.67 -1.91 5.78
N ASP A 105 -22.76 -2.68 5.60
CA ASP A 105 -22.70 -4.13 5.44
C ASP A 105 -21.89 -4.53 4.19
N CYS A 106 -22.08 -3.81 3.10
CA CYS A 106 -21.32 -4.05 1.86
C CYS A 106 -19.82 -3.76 2.05
N ILE A 107 -19.50 -2.71 2.77
CA ILE A 107 -18.11 -2.34 3.08
C ILE A 107 -17.47 -3.42 3.95
N GLU A 108 -18.17 -3.84 4.99
CA GLU A 108 -17.70 -4.88 5.89
C GLU A 108 -17.44 -6.19 5.15
N GLU A 109 -18.37 -6.59 4.30
CA GLU A 109 -18.23 -7.81 3.51
C GLU A 109 -17.04 -7.72 2.55
N GLU A 110 -16.84 -6.58 1.91
CA GLU A 110 -15.70 -6.36 1.02
C GLU A 110 -14.37 -6.49 1.77
N ILE A 111 -14.28 -5.93 2.96
CA ILE A 111 -13.08 -6.02 3.79
C ILE A 111 -12.81 -7.48 4.19
N ARG A 112 -13.86 -8.25 4.48
CA ARG A 112 -13.72 -9.66 4.84
C ARG A 112 -13.27 -10.55 3.67
N THR A 113 -13.68 -10.18 2.48
CA THR A 113 -13.31 -10.94 1.29
C THR A 113 -11.81 -10.87 1.05
#